data_dfefb64c1eb2019300d6b872cee1d469
#
_entry.id   dfefb64c1eb2019300d6b872cee1d469
#
_cell.length_a   1.000
_cell.length_b   1.000
_cell.length_c   1.000
_cell.angle_alpha   90.00
_cell.angle_beta   90.00
_cell.angle_gamma   90.00
#
_symmetry.space_group_name_H-M   'P 1'
#
loop_
_entity.id
_entity.type
_entity.pdbx_description
1 polymer ?
#
loop_
_entity_poly.entity_id
_entity_poly.type
_entity_poly.pdbx_seq_one_letter_code
_entity_poly.pdbx_strand_id
1 'polypeptide(L)'
;MRIIRSLVPAVVAAAGLAAPLVVVPAAQAAAPTCGGLKATIVGNNKANSITGTAQRDVIVARGGNDTIRGLGGNDVICGGDGADVILGGDGNDRLHGETDLLRIDQFGRVVKKGDSIAGGAGNDTLDLGYDPRPATEGTRVVLDGITYVNAPAPVVVDFRLGATVPIAAEGNDTVTGFDGGIRLVGTALGDTVKGTNSADSIYARSGDDTIFGRGGDDTLVADAAGDTAGNDRLYGDAGDDDLSGTAGSDLIVGSSGSDTLGSTSYFHQAFRGGSGVDTVSFPLPVDSGFVVKGNGGQDRLRLLPVPNPALKPTLRLDQRKRTTIRDLQPYTLEGKITGFSDIQLPANTLSIFKGSNDSEVITAHPDFRVKIYGRGGADVMTGSRQPDRLDGGRGFDIARGRGGNDTCKAAEKRSSC
;
A
#
# COMPACT_ATOMS: atom_id res chain seq x y z
N MET A 1 -99.09 -15.90 42.39
CA MET A 1 -99.27 -16.82 41.25
C MET A 1 -98.07 -16.69 40.36
N ARG A 2 -97.30 -17.66 40.22
CA ARG A 2 -96.18 -18.08 39.38
C ARG A 2 -95.03 -18.58 40.23
N ILE A 3 -94.81 -19.84 40.05
CA ILE A 3 -93.80 -20.73 40.64
C ILE A 3 -92.51 -20.51 39.89
N ILE A 4 -91.41 -20.23 40.57
CA ILE A 4 -90.09 -20.27 39.98
C ILE A 4 -89.38 -21.51 40.53
N ARG A 5 -89.10 -22.46 39.66
CA ARG A 5 -88.33 -23.66 39.97
C ARG A 5 -86.85 -23.33 39.98
N SER A 6 -86.21 -23.64 41.07
CA SER A 6 -84.77 -23.63 41.24
C SER A 6 -84.13 -24.78 40.44
N LEU A 7 -83.20 -24.46 39.59
CA LEU A 7 -82.33 -25.41 38.93
C LEU A 7 -80.92 -25.37 39.62
N VAL A 8 -80.58 -26.52 40.21
CA VAL A 8 -79.25 -26.77 40.78
C VAL A 8 -78.32 -27.19 39.64
N PRO A 9 -77.17 -26.55 39.40
CA PRO A 9 -76.25 -27.06 38.47
C PRO A 9 -75.39 -28.18 39.06
N ALA A 10 -75.27 -29.30 38.36
CA ALA A 10 -74.37 -30.40 38.67
C ALA A 10 -72.89 -29.99 38.46
N VAL A 11 -72.11 -30.16 39.54
CA VAL A 11 -70.68 -30.01 39.47
C VAL A 11 -70.11 -31.29 38.78
N VAL A 12 -69.63 -31.15 37.57
CA VAL A 12 -68.82 -32.21 36.91
C VAL A 12 -67.37 -32.00 37.34
N ALA A 13 -66.83 -32.90 38.13
CA ALA A 13 -65.42 -32.97 38.47
C ALA A 13 -64.64 -33.48 37.24
N ALA A 14 -63.91 -32.59 36.58
CA ALA A 14 -62.97 -32.98 35.57
C ALA A 14 -61.65 -33.51 36.21
N ALA A 15 -61.43 -34.80 36.12
CA ALA A 15 -60.19 -35.41 36.52
C ALA A 15 -59.07 -34.95 35.51
N GLY A 16 -58.24 -33.98 35.94
CA GLY A 16 -57.12 -33.52 35.17
C GLY A 16 -56.04 -34.61 35.17
N LEU A 17 -55.80 -35.25 33.99
CA LEU A 17 -54.67 -36.02 33.75
C LEU A 17 -53.48 -35.05 33.68
N ALA A 18 -52.67 -34.97 34.74
CA ALA A 18 -51.34 -34.30 34.70
C ALA A 18 -50.44 -35.09 33.80
N ALA A 19 -50.22 -34.61 32.60
CA ALA A 19 -49.16 -35.11 31.74
C ALA A 19 -47.81 -34.87 32.42
N PRO A 20 -46.89 -35.84 32.42
CA PRO A 20 -45.56 -35.64 32.99
C PRO A 20 -44.85 -34.53 32.24
N LEU A 21 -44.36 -33.52 32.95
CA LEU A 21 -43.52 -32.48 32.42
C LEU A 21 -42.20 -33.17 31.94
N VAL A 22 -42.09 -33.41 30.65
CA VAL A 22 -40.82 -33.85 30.06
C VAL A 22 -39.91 -32.63 30.11
N VAL A 23 -39.04 -32.53 31.11
CA VAL A 23 -37.94 -31.61 31.15
C VAL A 23 -36.95 -32.08 30.06
N VAL A 24 -37.06 -31.54 28.86
CA VAL A 24 -36.05 -31.70 27.83
C VAL A 24 -34.81 -30.97 28.37
N PRO A 25 -33.70 -31.66 28.67
CA PRO A 25 -32.50 -30.96 29.06
C PRO A 25 -32.17 -29.95 27.96
N ALA A 26 -31.95 -28.69 28.33
CA ALA A 26 -31.48 -27.68 27.38
C ALA A 26 -30.25 -28.27 26.65
N ALA A 27 -30.34 -28.37 25.35
CA ALA A 27 -29.20 -28.84 24.54
C ALA A 27 -27.99 -28.00 24.97
N GLN A 28 -27.04 -28.62 25.61
CA GLN A 28 -25.81 -27.96 26.01
C GLN A 28 -25.14 -27.54 24.70
N ALA A 29 -25.04 -26.23 24.48
CA ALA A 29 -24.42 -25.73 23.26
C ALA A 29 -23.06 -26.42 23.08
N ALA A 30 -22.84 -27.01 21.91
CA ALA A 30 -21.57 -27.67 21.62
C ALA A 30 -20.43 -26.69 21.88
N ALA A 31 -19.36 -27.18 22.53
CA ALA A 31 -18.19 -26.34 22.75
C ALA A 31 -17.66 -25.85 21.38
N PRO A 32 -17.27 -24.59 21.25
CA PRO A 32 -16.74 -24.08 19.99
C PRO A 32 -15.49 -24.86 19.58
N THR A 33 -15.28 -24.97 18.26
CA THR A 33 -14.15 -25.72 17.70
C THR A 33 -13.37 -24.80 16.75
N CYS A 34 -12.06 -25.05 16.66
CA CYS A 34 -11.16 -24.45 15.69
C CYS A 34 -10.37 -25.57 14.97
N GLY A 35 -10.34 -25.57 13.66
CA GLY A 35 -9.72 -26.66 12.88
C GLY A 35 -10.27 -28.07 13.22
N GLY A 36 -11.54 -28.18 13.60
CA GLY A 36 -12.17 -29.43 14.05
C GLY A 36 -11.83 -29.86 15.48
N LEU A 37 -11.05 -29.09 16.22
CA LEU A 37 -10.62 -29.38 17.59
C LEU A 37 -11.43 -28.56 18.59
N LYS A 38 -11.73 -29.17 19.75
CA LYS A 38 -12.46 -28.49 20.82
C LYS A 38 -11.59 -27.40 21.44
N ALA A 39 -12.14 -26.20 21.59
CA ALA A 39 -11.44 -25.08 22.19
C ALA A 39 -11.05 -25.34 23.65
N THR A 40 -9.80 -24.96 23.99
CA THR A 40 -9.29 -24.85 25.35
C THR A 40 -9.51 -23.47 25.92
N ILE A 41 -9.47 -22.43 25.05
CA ILE A 41 -9.68 -21.03 25.39
C ILE A 41 -10.73 -20.46 24.45
N VAL A 42 -11.72 -19.74 25.01
CA VAL A 42 -12.83 -19.18 24.23
C VAL A 42 -13.06 -17.72 24.61
N GLY A 43 -13.04 -16.87 23.61
CA GLY A 43 -13.40 -15.46 23.70
C GLY A 43 -14.91 -15.22 23.57
N ASN A 44 -15.27 -14.01 23.21
CA ASN A 44 -16.66 -13.58 23.03
C ASN A 44 -16.77 -12.64 21.81
N ASN A 45 -17.98 -12.16 21.48
CA ASN A 45 -18.21 -11.31 20.30
C ASN A 45 -17.86 -9.81 20.53
N LYS A 46 -16.80 -9.52 21.30
CA LYS A 46 -16.25 -8.18 21.51
C LYS A 46 -14.74 -8.26 21.40
N ALA A 47 -14.09 -7.13 21.21
CA ALA A 47 -12.65 -7.07 21.21
C ALA A 47 -12.05 -7.68 22.49
N ASN A 48 -11.25 -8.74 22.34
CA ASN A 48 -10.60 -9.51 23.40
C ASN A 48 -9.09 -9.33 23.35
N SER A 49 -8.43 -9.57 24.47
CA SER A 49 -7.00 -9.85 24.54
C SER A 49 -6.82 -11.24 25.15
N ILE A 50 -6.43 -12.19 24.31
CA ILE A 50 -6.32 -13.60 24.67
C ILE A 50 -4.84 -13.99 24.66
N THR A 51 -4.41 -14.68 25.72
CA THR A 51 -3.06 -15.21 25.81
C THR A 51 -3.14 -16.68 26.17
N GLY A 52 -2.52 -17.52 25.37
CA GLY A 52 -2.38 -18.95 25.57
C GLY A 52 -1.32 -19.30 26.61
N THR A 53 -0.76 -20.47 26.48
CA THR A 53 0.24 -21.04 27.40
C THR A 53 1.53 -21.39 26.65
N ALA A 54 2.50 -22.03 27.32
CA ALA A 54 3.68 -22.59 26.65
C ALA A 54 3.42 -24.02 26.12
N GLN A 55 2.16 -24.45 26.05
CA GLN A 55 1.74 -25.77 25.60
C GLN A 55 0.65 -25.60 24.56
N ARG A 56 0.40 -26.64 23.79
CA ARG A 56 -0.62 -26.63 22.76
C ARG A 56 -1.97 -26.12 23.26
N ASP A 57 -2.44 -25.05 22.68
CA ASP A 57 -3.76 -24.49 22.90
C ASP A 57 -4.68 -24.64 21.66
N VAL A 58 -5.98 -24.61 21.89
CA VAL A 58 -7.00 -24.44 20.85
C VAL A 58 -7.81 -23.21 21.22
N ILE A 59 -7.61 -22.11 20.51
CA ILE A 59 -8.19 -20.81 20.83
C ILE A 59 -9.27 -20.46 19.82
N VAL A 60 -10.45 -20.06 20.30
CA VAL A 60 -11.55 -19.51 19.49
C VAL A 60 -11.90 -18.14 20.02
N ALA A 61 -11.53 -17.07 19.36
CA ALA A 61 -11.78 -15.73 19.83
C ALA A 61 -13.21 -15.25 19.52
N ARG A 62 -13.80 -15.71 18.45
CA ARG A 62 -15.17 -15.51 17.94
C ARG A 62 -15.35 -14.26 17.11
N GLY A 63 -15.62 -13.13 17.72
CA GLY A 63 -15.88 -11.90 16.98
C GLY A 63 -15.56 -10.64 17.75
N GLY A 64 -15.28 -9.58 17.02
CA GLY A 64 -14.68 -8.35 17.52
C GLY A 64 -13.27 -8.23 16.98
N ASN A 65 -12.58 -7.15 17.24
CA ASN A 65 -11.18 -7.00 16.83
C ASN A 65 -10.30 -7.52 17.97
N ASP A 66 -9.81 -8.73 17.83
CA ASP A 66 -9.13 -9.46 18.90
C ASP A 66 -7.59 -9.34 18.79
N THR A 67 -6.91 -9.50 19.91
CA THR A 67 -5.46 -9.65 19.96
C THR A 67 -5.15 -10.97 20.65
N ILE A 68 -4.56 -11.91 19.91
CA ILE A 68 -4.38 -13.30 20.33
C ILE A 68 -2.90 -13.64 20.28
N ARG A 69 -2.41 -14.30 21.34
CA ARG A 69 -1.04 -14.81 21.43
C ARG A 69 -1.09 -16.27 21.89
N GLY A 70 -0.58 -17.19 21.06
CA GLY A 70 -0.46 -18.61 21.41
C GLY A 70 0.62 -18.84 22.45
N LEU A 71 1.76 -18.22 22.31
CA LEU A 71 3.02 -18.28 23.05
C LEU A 71 3.89 -19.44 22.62
N GLY A 72 3.63 -20.65 23.02
CA GLY A 72 4.44 -21.80 22.63
C GLY A 72 3.65 -23.09 22.64
N GLY A 73 4.11 -24.07 21.87
CA GLY A 73 3.36 -25.27 21.60
C GLY A 73 2.86 -25.28 20.17
N ASN A 74 2.20 -26.34 19.74
CA ASN A 74 1.60 -26.40 18.41
C ASN A 74 0.13 -25.96 18.49
N ASP A 75 -0.12 -24.68 18.41
CA ASP A 75 -1.42 -24.06 18.67
C ASP A 75 -2.37 -24.16 17.47
N VAL A 76 -3.65 -24.03 17.73
CA VAL A 76 -4.69 -23.88 16.71
C VAL A 76 -5.56 -22.70 17.10
N ILE A 77 -5.50 -21.63 16.33
CA ILE A 77 -6.12 -20.34 16.65
C ILE A 77 -7.07 -19.94 15.54
N CYS A 78 -8.31 -19.64 15.94
CA CYS A 78 -9.33 -19.02 15.10
C CYS A 78 -9.64 -17.62 15.62
N GLY A 79 -9.39 -16.57 14.83
CA GLY A 79 -9.73 -15.17 15.10
C GLY A 79 -11.22 -14.98 15.10
N GLY A 80 -11.86 -15.25 14.00
CA GLY A 80 -13.30 -15.14 13.81
C GLY A 80 -13.69 -13.88 13.06
N ASP A 81 -14.87 -13.35 13.37
CA ASP A 81 -15.36 -12.12 12.71
C ASP A 81 -14.63 -10.87 13.22
N GLY A 82 -13.93 -10.16 12.39
CA GLY A 82 -13.33 -8.86 12.74
C GLY A 82 -11.88 -8.75 12.36
N ALA A 83 -11.27 -7.59 12.52
CA ALA A 83 -9.86 -7.40 12.22
C ALA A 83 -9.00 -7.84 13.41
N ASP A 84 -8.41 -9.00 13.31
CA ASP A 84 -7.70 -9.64 14.39
C ASP A 84 -6.17 -9.52 14.24
N VAL A 85 -5.48 -9.56 15.35
CA VAL A 85 -4.03 -9.69 15.42
C VAL A 85 -3.71 -11.03 16.05
N ILE A 86 -3.17 -11.96 15.27
CA ILE A 86 -2.90 -13.34 15.68
C ILE A 86 -1.39 -13.57 15.64
N LEU A 87 -0.84 -13.97 16.79
CA LEU A 87 0.56 -14.34 16.95
C LEU A 87 0.60 -15.79 17.44
N GLY A 88 1.11 -16.73 16.64
CA GLY A 88 1.28 -18.12 16.99
C GLY A 88 2.28 -18.26 18.13
N GLY A 89 3.54 -18.02 17.85
CA GLY A 89 4.63 -18.08 18.82
C GLY A 89 5.65 -19.15 18.47
N ASP A 90 6.10 -19.92 19.47
CA ASP A 90 7.03 -21.02 19.23
C ASP A 90 6.27 -22.32 18.96
N GLY A 91 6.51 -22.98 17.84
CA GLY A 91 5.92 -24.29 17.54
C GLY A 91 5.36 -24.35 16.13
N ASN A 92 4.72 -25.46 15.79
CA ASN A 92 4.06 -25.57 14.47
C ASN A 92 2.58 -25.25 14.61
N ASP A 93 2.22 -24.02 14.31
CA ASP A 93 0.91 -23.47 14.58
C ASP A 93 -0.05 -23.57 13.37
N ARG A 94 -1.33 -23.51 13.63
CA ARG A 94 -2.38 -23.36 12.63
C ARG A 94 -3.23 -22.15 12.98
N LEU A 95 -3.07 -21.10 12.20
CA LEU A 95 -3.68 -19.80 12.44
C LEU A 95 -4.72 -19.52 11.34
N HIS A 96 -5.95 -19.27 11.76
CA HIS A 96 -7.08 -18.96 10.86
C HIS A 96 -7.60 -17.57 11.20
N GLY A 97 -7.50 -16.63 10.25
CA GLY A 97 -8.13 -15.32 10.35
C GLY A 97 -9.65 -15.44 10.32
N GLU A 98 -10.15 -16.33 9.47
CA GLU A 98 -11.57 -16.56 9.16
C GLU A 98 -12.17 -15.38 8.34
N THR A 99 -13.47 -15.13 8.43
CA THR A 99 -14.16 -14.21 7.51
C THR A 99 -14.40 -12.86 8.15
N ASP A 100 -13.95 -11.80 7.51
CA ASP A 100 -14.22 -10.44 7.94
C ASP A 100 -15.60 -9.93 7.49
N LEU A 101 -16.33 -9.37 8.43
CA LEU A 101 -17.62 -8.77 8.14
C LEU A 101 -17.45 -7.39 7.47
N LEU A 102 -18.17 -7.18 6.38
CA LEU A 102 -18.28 -5.86 5.77
C LEU A 102 -18.95 -4.88 6.75
N ARG A 103 -18.31 -3.76 7.03
CA ARG A 103 -18.86 -2.67 7.85
C ARG A 103 -19.10 -1.43 7.01
N ILE A 104 -20.14 -0.68 7.34
CA ILE A 104 -20.41 0.62 6.73
C ILE A 104 -19.88 1.69 7.69
N ASP A 105 -18.98 2.55 7.22
CA ASP A 105 -18.45 3.65 8.02
C ASP A 105 -19.48 4.79 8.16
N GLN A 106 -19.16 5.78 8.98
CA GLN A 106 -20.01 6.96 9.23
C GLN A 106 -20.31 7.80 7.97
N PHE A 107 -19.61 7.54 6.86
CA PHE A 107 -19.80 8.20 5.56
C PHE A 107 -20.58 7.32 4.58
N GLY A 108 -21.09 6.16 5.02
CA GLY A 108 -21.82 5.22 4.17
C GLY A 108 -20.93 4.37 3.25
N ARG A 109 -19.61 4.36 3.45
CA ARG A 109 -18.68 3.56 2.66
C ARG A 109 -18.53 2.19 3.28
N VAL A 110 -18.51 1.16 2.43
CA VAL A 110 -18.18 -0.18 2.87
C VAL A 110 -16.69 -0.22 3.19
N VAL A 111 -16.37 -0.54 4.42
CA VAL A 111 -14.98 -0.68 4.89
C VAL A 111 -14.82 -2.10 5.40
N LYS A 112 -13.82 -2.78 4.90
CA LYS A 112 -13.32 -4.03 5.42
C LYS A 112 -11.96 -3.77 6.05
N LYS A 113 -11.69 -4.39 7.17
CA LYS A 113 -10.35 -4.43 7.77
C LYS A 113 -9.93 -5.88 7.83
N GLY A 114 -8.78 -6.16 7.30
CA GLY A 114 -8.21 -7.49 7.30
C GLY A 114 -7.47 -7.84 8.58
N ASP A 115 -7.22 -9.11 8.73
CA ASP A 115 -6.44 -9.68 9.82
C ASP A 115 -4.94 -9.43 9.66
N SER A 116 -4.20 -9.56 10.75
CA SER A 116 -2.75 -9.52 10.74
C SER A 116 -2.20 -10.76 11.47
N ILE A 117 -1.55 -11.65 10.73
CA ILE A 117 -1.13 -12.95 11.21
C ILE A 117 0.40 -13.05 11.17
N ALA A 118 0.99 -13.53 12.27
CA ALA A 118 2.38 -13.91 12.37
C ALA A 118 2.48 -15.34 12.92
N GLY A 119 3.16 -16.23 12.21
CA GLY A 119 3.40 -17.60 12.64
C GLY A 119 4.28 -17.62 13.88
N GLY A 120 5.48 -17.12 13.75
CA GLY A 120 6.53 -17.20 14.75
C GLY A 120 7.52 -18.33 14.41
N ALA A 121 8.17 -18.89 15.42
CA ALA A 121 9.17 -19.93 15.19
C ALA A 121 8.52 -21.31 14.97
N GLY A 122 8.76 -21.90 13.80
CA GLY A 122 8.24 -23.24 13.47
C GLY A 122 7.83 -23.37 12.01
N ASN A 123 7.10 -24.46 11.72
CA ASN A 123 6.49 -24.61 10.39
C ASN A 123 4.98 -24.36 10.54
N ASP A 124 4.54 -23.18 10.18
CA ASP A 124 3.20 -22.71 10.45
C ASP A 124 2.27 -22.86 9.25
N THR A 125 1.00 -22.93 9.51
CA THR A 125 -0.05 -22.83 8.49
C THR A 125 -0.87 -21.58 8.77
N LEU A 126 -0.78 -20.61 7.87
CA LEU A 126 -1.45 -19.31 7.96
C LEU A 126 -2.58 -19.29 6.92
N ASP A 127 -3.80 -19.35 7.38
CA ASP A 127 -5.00 -19.23 6.56
C ASP A 127 -5.63 -17.86 6.79
N LEU A 128 -5.50 -16.99 5.80
CA LEU A 128 -5.98 -15.61 5.87
C LEU A 128 -7.51 -15.51 5.81
N GLY A 129 -8.19 -16.61 5.44
CA GLY A 129 -9.64 -16.66 5.30
C GLY A 129 -10.13 -16.27 3.89
N TYR A 130 -11.36 -16.68 3.60
CA TYR A 130 -12.04 -16.30 2.36
C TYR A 130 -12.80 -15.00 2.55
N ASP A 131 -12.37 -14.01 1.83
CA ASP A 131 -12.96 -12.69 1.83
C ASP A 131 -13.69 -12.38 0.54
N PRO A 132 -15.03 -12.52 0.48
CA PRO A 132 -15.76 -12.16 -0.73
C PRO A 132 -15.56 -10.68 -1.03
N ARG A 133 -14.87 -10.36 -2.14
CA ARG A 133 -14.70 -8.97 -2.56
C ARG A 133 -16.05 -8.35 -2.86
N PRO A 134 -16.33 -7.13 -2.38
CA PRO A 134 -17.53 -6.43 -2.80
C PRO A 134 -17.42 -6.07 -4.28
N ALA A 135 -18.47 -6.39 -5.03
CA ALA A 135 -18.55 -6.17 -6.48
C ALA A 135 -18.74 -4.68 -6.88
N THR A 136 -18.57 -3.73 -5.99
CA THR A 136 -18.88 -2.31 -6.23
C THR A 136 -17.65 -1.42 -6.09
N GLU A 137 -17.44 -0.58 -7.11
CA GLU A 137 -16.44 0.51 -7.06
C GLU A 137 -16.60 1.38 -5.80
N GLY A 138 -15.49 1.74 -5.18
CA GLY A 138 -15.45 2.65 -4.02
C GLY A 138 -15.34 1.98 -2.65
N THR A 139 -15.24 0.66 -2.58
CA THR A 139 -14.98 -0.06 -1.32
C THR A 139 -13.48 -0.04 -1.01
N ARG A 140 -13.12 0.52 0.14
CA ARG A 140 -11.75 0.39 0.65
C ARG A 140 -11.61 -0.97 1.34
N VAL A 141 -10.96 -1.89 0.68
CA VAL A 141 -10.57 -3.18 1.25
C VAL A 141 -9.20 -3.01 1.90
N VAL A 142 -9.06 -3.37 3.16
CA VAL A 142 -7.76 -3.59 3.78
C VAL A 142 -7.52 -5.10 3.73
N LEU A 143 -6.52 -5.51 3.00
CA LEU A 143 -6.17 -6.91 2.79
C LEU A 143 -5.76 -7.57 4.10
N ASP A 144 -6.06 -8.86 4.23
CA ASP A 144 -5.45 -9.69 5.26
C ASP A 144 -3.95 -9.74 5.06
N GLY A 145 -3.21 -9.77 6.14
CA GLY A 145 -1.78 -9.59 6.07
C GLY A 145 -0.98 -10.55 6.91
N ILE A 146 0.22 -10.82 6.43
CA ILE A 146 1.24 -11.56 7.13
C ILE A 146 2.33 -10.59 7.56
N THR A 147 2.87 -10.80 8.73
CA THR A 147 3.97 -9.97 9.24
C THR A 147 5.13 -10.83 9.76
N TYR A 148 6.32 -10.49 9.29
CA TYR A 148 7.61 -11.07 9.67
C TYR A 148 8.53 -10.05 10.35
N VAL A 149 7.96 -9.02 10.95
CA VAL A 149 8.67 -7.88 11.55
C VAL A 149 9.81 -8.28 12.48
N ASN A 150 9.66 -9.38 13.21
CA ASN A 150 10.64 -9.85 14.18
C ASN A 150 11.42 -11.08 13.70
N ALA A 151 11.23 -11.51 12.46
CA ALA A 151 11.93 -12.67 11.94
C ALA A 151 13.45 -12.41 11.87
N PRO A 152 14.27 -13.33 12.34
CA PRO A 152 15.73 -13.17 12.40
C PRO A 152 16.42 -13.44 11.06
N ALA A 153 15.69 -13.82 10.02
CA ALA A 153 16.20 -14.09 8.68
C ALA A 153 15.32 -13.41 7.61
N PRO A 154 15.87 -13.14 6.39
CA PRO A 154 15.14 -12.55 5.30
C PRO A 154 13.94 -13.39 4.86
N VAL A 155 12.86 -12.72 4.43
CA VAL A 155 11.73 -13.36 3.75
C VAL A 155 12.10 -13.57 2.29
N VAL A 156 11.96 -14.81 1.81
CA VAL A 156 12.03 -15.13 0.39
C VAL A 156 10.74 -15.82 0.00
N VAL A 157 9.84 -15.13 -0.68
CA VAL A 157 8.50 -15.65 -0.96
C VAL A 157 8.04 -15.37 -2.38
N ASP A 158 7.29 -16.33 -2.93
CA ASP A 158 6.58 -16.23 -4.20
C ASP A 158 5.11 -16.62 -3.96
N PHE A 159 4.21 -15.64 -3.89
CA PHE A 159 2.79 -15.85 -3.64
C PHE A 159 2.05 -16.36 -4.90
N ARG A 160 2.42 -17.55 -5.36
CA ARG A 160 1.53 -18.34 -6.20
C ARG A 160 0.61 -19.15 -5.28
N LEU A 161 -0.56 -19.56 -5.78
CA LEU A 161 -1.52 -20.35 -5.01
C LEU A 161 -0.82 -21.43 -4.17
N GLY A 162 -0.93 -21.35 -2.85
CA GLY A 162 -0.30 -22.30 -1.93
C GLY A 162 1.19 -22.04 -1.68
N ALA A 163 1.64 -20.82 -1.61
CA ALA A 163 3.04 -20.49 -1.37
C ALA A 163 3.54 -21.03 -0.03
N THR A 164 4.65 -21.77 -0.07
CA THR A 164 5.44 -22.10 1.12
C THR A 164 6.54 -21.07 1.26
N VAL A 165 6.60 -20.41 2.40
CA VAL A 165 7.59 -19.38 2.70
C VAL A 165 8.71 -20.01 3.51
N PRO A 166 9.91 -20.24 2.94
CA PRO A 166 11.06 -20.69 3.73
C PRO A 166 11.67 -19.49 4.47
N ILE A 167 11.56 -19.49 5.79
CA ILE A 167 12.25 -18.52 6.64
C ILE A 167 13.25 -19.30 7.48
N ALA A 168 14.53 -19.15 7.17
CA ALA A 168 15.61 -20.01 7.65
C ALA A 168 15.76 -20.11 9.19
N ALA A 169 15.19 -19.18 9.94
CA ALA A 169 15.23 -19.18 11.41
C ALA A 169 13.86 -19.39 12.06
N GLU A 170 12.77 -19.27 11.31
CA GLU A 170 11.40 -19.47 11.82
C GLU A 170 10.75 -20.74 11.26
N GLY A 171 11.32 -21.37 10.22
CA GLY A 171 10.82 -22.60 9.63
C GLY A 171 10.32 -22.41 8.19
N ASN A 172 9.41 -23.29 7.75
CA ASN A 172 8.75 -23.19 6.45
C ASN A 172 7.24 -23.02 6.67
N ASP A 173 6.74 -21.83 6.47
CA ASP A 173 5.33 -21.54 6.62
C ASP A 173 4.56 -21.81 5.33
N THR A 174 3.32 -22.19 5.47
CA THR A 174 2.38 -22.31 4.36
C THR A 174 1.27 -21.28 4.51
N VAL A 175 1.10 -20.45 3.49
CA VAL A 175 0.10 -19.40 3.46
C VAL A 175 -1.00 -19.75 2.49
N THR A 176 -2.25 -19.65 2.91
CA THR A 176 -3.45 -19.95 2.14
C THR A 176 -4.54 -18.88 2.37
N GLY A 177 -5.65 -18.95 1.64
CA GLY A 177 -6.81 -18.11 1.87
C GLY A 177 -6.72 -16.69 1.32
N PHE A 178 -5.74 -16.36 0.47
CA PHE A 178 -5.63 -15.04 -0.16
C PHE A 178 -6.34 -15.03 -1.52
N ASP A 179 -7.53 -14.47 -1.55
CA ASP A 179 -8.42 -14.49 -2.72
C ASP A 179 -8.22 -13.42 -3.75
N GLY A 180 -7.24 -12.63 -3.63
CA GLY A 180 -7.13 -11.54 -4.57
C GLY A 180 -6.19 -10.44 -4.18
N GLY A 181 -5.10 -10.77 -3.59
CA GLY A 181 -4.05 -9.88 -3.14
C GLY A 181 -3.66 -10.14 -1.70
N ILE A 182 -2.49 -9.70 -1.32
CA ILE A 182 -1.92 -9.91 0.00
C ILE A 182 -1.37 -8.61 0.57
N ARG A 183 -1.43 -8.49 1.87
CA ARG A 183 -0.64 -7.52 2.61
C ARG A 183 0.51 -8.23 3.29
N LEU A 184 1.74 -7.81 3.01
CA LEU A 184 2.94 -8.36 3.64
C LEU A 184 3.74 -7.25 4.32
N VAL A 185 4.21 -7.53 5.54
CA VAL A 185 5.24 -6.72 6.21
C VAL A 185 6.47 -7.60 6.39
N GLY A 186 7.55 -7.21 5.76
CA GLY A 186 8.83 -7.91 5.76
C GLY A 186 9.65 -7.72 7.03
N THR A 187 10.93 -8.06 6.94
CA THR A 187 11.89 -8.07 8.04
C THR A 187 12.68 -6.75 8.15
N ALA A 188 13.74 -6.73 8.89
CA ALA A 188 14.75 -5.67 8.86
C ALA A 188 15.98 -6.07 8.03
N LEU A 189 15.87 -7.09 7.18
CA LEU A 189 16.92 -7.67 6.36
C LEU A 189 16.48 -7.68 4.89
N GLY A 190 17.42 -7.83 3.97
CA GLY A 190 17.13 -7.80 2.54
C GLY A 190 16.21 -8.92 2.07
N ASP A 191 14.94 -8.59 1.86
CA ASP A 191 13.88 -9.53 1.50
C ASP A 191 13.74 -9.71 -0.02
N THR A 192 13.14 -10.82 -0.43
CA THR A 192 12.73 -11.03 -1.82
C THR A 192 11.28 -11.48 -1.86
N VAL A 193 10.41 -10.59 -2.34
CA VAL A 193 8.97 -10.81 -2.34
C VAL A 193 8.43 -10.75 -3.77
N LYS A 194 7.67 -11.77 -4.16
CA LYS A 194 6.89 -11.76 -5.40
C LYS A 194 5.42 -11.88 -5.04
N GLY A 195 4.67 -10.86 -5.35
CA GLY A 195 3.24 -10.75 -5.09
C GLY A 195 2.37 -11.73 -5.87
N THR A 196 1.10 -11.49 -5.86
CA THR A 196 0.06 -12.26 -6.56
C THR A 196 -0.17 -11.73 -7.98
N ASN A 197 -1.30 -12.03 -8.60
CA ASN A 197 -1.76 -11.35 -9.83
C ASN A 197 -2.95 -10.41 -9.53
N SER A 198 -3.08 -9.97 -8.30
CA SER A 198 -4.12 -9.05 -7.84
C SER A 198 -3.47 -7.97 -7.00
N ALA A 199 -4.20 -6.89 -6.72
CA ALA A 199 -3.67 -5.77 -5.96
C ALA A 199 -3.09 -6.19 -4.61
N ASP A 200 -1.80 -5.99 -4.44
CA ASP A 200 -1.02 -6.33 -3.25
C ASP A 200 -0.60 -5.08 -2.47
N SER A 201 -0.24 -5.25 -1.21
CA SER A 201 0.28 -4.19 -0.37
C SER A 201 1.51 -4.70 0.38
N ILE A 202 2.70 -4.43 -0.14
CA ILE A 202 3.96 -4.97 0.36
C ILE A 202 4.81 -3.87 0.97
N TYR A 203 5.20 -4.07 2.23
CA TYR A 203 6.08 -3.18 3.01
C TYR A 203 7.31 -3.98 3.41
N ALA A 204 8.42 -3.82 2.69
CA ALA A 204 9.62 -4.64 2.92
C ALA A 204 10.39 -4.23 4.18
N ARG A 205 10.42 -2.95 4.53
CA ARG A 205 11.09 -2.33 5.69
C ARG A 205 12.56 -2.05 5.41
N SER A 206 13.47 -2.45 6.36
CA SER A 206 14.90 -2.19 6.24
C SER A 206 15.60 -3.29 5.46
N GLY A 207 16.69 -2.96 4.82
CA GLY A 207 17.52 -3.93 4.11
C GLY A 207 17.53 -3.69 2.60
N ASP A 208 18.37 -4.38 1.87
CA ASP A 208 18.40 -4.28 0.40
C ASP A 208 17.34 -5.23 -0.20
N ASP A 209 16.15 -4.72 -0.45
CA ASP A 209 14.97 -5.51 -0.81
C ASP A 209 14.75 -5.66 -2.32
N THR A 210 14.07 -6.73 -2.71
CA THR A 210 13.63 -6.93 -4.09
C THR A 210 12.16 -7.35 -4.12
N ILE A 211 11.30 -6.48 -4.67
CA ILE A 211 9.85 -6.67 -4.66
C ILE A 211 9.33 -6.69 -6.10
N PHE A 212 8.47 -7.65 -6.41
CA PHE A 212 7.72 -7.75 -7.66
C PHE A 212 6.23 -7.76 -7.33
N GLY A 213 5.47 -6.77 -7.80
CA GLY A 213 4.01 -6.73 -7.66
C GLY A 213 3.34 -7.79 -8.52
N ARG A 214 3.78 -7.94 -9.77
CA ARG A 214 3.26 -8.79 -10.85
C ARG A 214 2.04 -8.24 -11.54
N GLY A 215 0.89 -8.32 -10.96
CA GLY A 215 -0.31 -7.82 -11.61
C GLY A 215 -1.39 -7.42 -10.61
N GLY A 216 -2.21 -6.49 -11.04
CA GLY A 216 -3.12 -5.77 -10.17
C GLY A 216 -2.54 -4.42 -9.79
N ASP A 217 -3.33 -3.55 -9.19
CA ASP A 217 -2.88 -2.23 -8.80
C ASP A 217 -2.21 -2.31 -7.42
N ASP A 218 -0.87 -2.38 -7.42
CA ASP A 218 -0.08 -2.71 -6.24
C ASP A 218 0.39 -1.48 -5.46
N THR A 219 0.58 -1.64 -4.16
CA THR A 219 1.27 -0.68 -3.30
C THR A 219 2.54 -1.31 -2.76
N LEU A 220 3.71 -0.84 -3.25
CA LEU A 220 5.01 -1.36 -2.89
C LEU A 220 5.83 -0.30 -2.18
N VAL A 221 6.20 -0.56 -0.94
CA VAL A 221 6.99 0.35 -0.12
C VAL A 221 8.24 -0.38 0.34
N ALA A 222 9.41 0.15 -0.05
CA ALA A 222 10.69 -0.42 0.34
C ALA A 222 10.93 -0.22 1.83
N ASP A 223 11.24 0.98 2.27
CA ASP A 223 11.48 1.29 3.67
C ASP A 223 10.30 2.02 4.32
N ALA A 224 10.02 1.75 5.59
CA ALA A 224 9.09 2.54 6.37
C ALA A 224 9.78 3.74 7.04
N ALA A 225 8.99 4.72 7.46
CA ALA A 225 9.53 5.89 8.15
C ALA A 225 10.21 5.48 9.48
N GLY A 226 11.52 5.67 9.57
CA GLY A 226 12.33 5.35 10.75
C GLY A 226 13.13 4.06 10.63
N ASP A 227 12.94 3.31 9.55
CA ASP A 227 13.78 2.16 9.23
C ASP A 227 15.16 2.58 8.70
N THR A 228 16.12 1.66 8.68
CA THR A 228 17.43 1.89 8.07
C THR A 228 17.30 1.80 6.55
N ALA A 229 17.87 2.76 5.84
CA ALA A 229 17.83 2.84 4.39
C ALA A 229 18.45 1.62 3.73
N GLY A 230 17.74 1.02 2.77
CA GLY A 230 18.21 -0.03 1.87
C GLY A 230 18.56 0.50 0.47
N ASN A 231 19.07 -0.36 -0.40
CA ASN A 231 19.14 -0.07 -1.83
C ASN A 231 18.24 -1.06 -2.57
N ASP A 232 17.03 -0.63 -2.83
CA ASP A 232 15.92 -1.50 -3.13
C ASP A 232 15.63 -1.62 -4.62
N ARG A 233 14.92 -2.66 -4.99
CA ARG A 233 14.42 -2.90 -6.33
C ARG A 233 12.93 -3.19 -6.27
N LEU A 234 12.13 -2.26 -6.80
CA LEU A 234 10.68 -2.38 -6.86
C LEU A 234 10.25 -2.48 -8.32
N TYR A 235 9.45 -3.47 -8.61
CA TYR A 235 8.84 -3.71 -9.91
C TYR A 235 7.33 -3.84 -9.74
N GLY A 236 6.55 -2.90 -10.31
CA GLY A 236 5.09 -2.96 -10.32
C GLY A 236 4.59 -4.10 -11.21
N ASP A 237 5.22 -4.22 -12.38
CA ASP A 237 4.88 -5.13 -13.47
C ASP A 237 3.59 -4.72 -14.18
N ALA A 238 2.40 -5.18 -13.85
CA ALA A 238 1.19 -4.89 -14.63
C ALA A 238 0.02 -4.43 -13.75
N GLY A 239 -0.43 -3.23 -13.95
CA GLY A 239 -1.48 -2.55 -13.19
C GLY A 239 -1.13 -1.10 -12.98
N ASP A 240 -2.00 -0.34 -12.36
CA ASP A 240 -1.74 1.04 -11.99
C ASP A 240 -1.14 1.08 -10.57
N ASP A 241 0.20 1.08 -10.50
CA ASP A 241 0.95 0.79 -9.27
C ASP A 241 1.40 2.06 -8.51
N ASP A 242 1.51 1.95 -7.18
CA ASP A 242 2.10 2.97 -6.30
C ASP A 242 3.37 2.44 -5.64
N LEU A 243 4.53 2.90 -6.13
CA LEU A 243 5.85 2.43 -5.73
C LEU A 243 6.63 3.51 -4.99
N SER A 244 7.09 3.22 -3.79
CA SER A 244 7.87 4.14 -2.96
C SER A 244 9.19 3.52 -2.50
N GLY A 245 10.33 4.09 -2.97
CA GLY A 245 11.66 3.68 -2.53
C GLY A 245 12.07 4.27 -1.18
N THR A 246 11.40 5.34 -0.73
CA THR A 246 11.63 6.04 0.54
C THR A 246 13.06 6.52 0.77
N ALA A 247 13.98 5.69 1.25
CA ALA A 247 15.36 6.04 1.57
C ALA A 247 16.34 5.11 0.81
N GLY A 248 17.62 5.49 0.68
CA GLY A 248 18.60 4.68 -0.05
C GLY A 248 18.79 5.06 -1.51
N SER A 249 19.39 4.15 -2.27
CA SER A 249 19.65 4.28 -3.72
C SER A 249 18.86 3.21 -4.47
N ASP A 250 17.64 3.55 -4.88
CA ASP A 250 16.65 2.58 -5.31
C ASP A 250 16.50 2.50 -6.84
N LEU A 251 16.09 1.33 -7.31
CA LEU A 251 15.58 1.11 -8.65
C LEU A 251 14.06 0.88 -8.58
N ILE A 252 13.30 1.80 -9.15
CA ILE A 252 11.84 1.77 -9.14
C ILE A 252 11.33 1.70 -10.57
N VAL A 253 10.58 0.67 -10.89
CA VAL A 253 10.11 0.35 -12.25
C VAL A 253 8.60 0.10 -12.21
N GLY A 254 7.80 0.96 -12.87
CA GLY A 254 6.35 0.78 -13.00
C GLY A 254 6.03 -0.38 -13.94
N SER A 255 6.51 -0.35 -15.14
CA SER A 255 6.35 -1.30 -16.25
C SER A 255 5.10 -1.07 -17.08
N SER A 256 3.93 -1.60 -16.78
CA SER A 256 2.74 -1.39 -17.60
C SER A 256 1.52 -0.99 -16.77
N GLY A 257 0.97 0.15 -17.10
CA GLY A 257 -0.12 0.79 -16.37
C GLY A 257 0.15 2.27 -16.20
N SER A 258 -0.63 2.93 -15.39
CA SER A 258 -0.42 4.35 -15.06
C SER A 258 0.12 4.47 -13.64
N ASP A 259 1.44 4.41 -13.54
CA ASP A 259 2.12 4.19 -12.28
C ASP A 259 2.46 5.51 -11.55
N THR A 260 2.49 5.42 -10.23
CA THR A 260 3.02 6.47 -9.35
C THR A 260 4.31 5.99 -8.71
N LEU A 261 5.42 6.60 -9.11
CA LEU A 261 6.75 6.27 -8.63
C LEU A 261 7.28 7.41 -7.78
N GLY A 262 7.66 7.11 -6.55
CA GLY A 262 8.11 8.12 -5.60
C GLY A 262 9.35 7.71 -4.79
N SER A 263 10.05 8.71 -4.27
CA SER A 263 11.05 8.56 -3.21
C SER A 263 11.14 9.84 -2.40
N THR A 264 11.49 9.70 -1.15
CA THR A 264 11.87 10.83 -0.28
C THR A 264 13.38 10.97 -0.13
N SER A 265 14.14 10.04 -0.72
CA SER A 265 15.59 10.01 -0.71
C SER A 265 16.20 11.10 -1.58
N TYR A 266 17.32 11.65 -1.11
CA TYR A 266 18.18 12.57 -1.86
C TYR A 266 19.38 11.88 -2.52
N PHE A 267 19.47 10.55 -2.39
CA PHE A 267 20.54 9.74 -2.98
C PHE A 267 20.23 9.32 -4.41
N HIS A 268 21.12 8.54 -4.98
CA HIS A 268 21.03 8.03 -6.34
C HIS A 268 19.74 7.23 -6.55
N GLN A 269 18.84 7.72 -7.40
CA GLN A 269 17.57 7.07 -7.71
C GLN A 269 17.53 6.69 -9.20
N ALA A 270 16.93 5.55 -9.50
CA ALA A 270 16.63 5.15 -10.86
C ALA A 270 15.13 4.85 -11.01
N PHE A 271 14.43 5.72 -11.73
CA PHE A 271 13.00 5.57 -12.03
C PHE A 271 12.80 5.20 -13.50
N ARG A 272 11.90 4.27 -13.75
CA ARG A 272 11.41 3.92 -15.09
C ARG A 272 9.89 3.78 -15.01
N GLY A 273 9.14 4.70 -15.61
CA GLY A 273 7.69 4.62 -15.71
C GLY A 273 7.31 3.35 -16.46
N GLY A 274 7.35 3.38 -17.74
CA GLY A 274 7.01 2.20 -18.54
C GLY A 274 6.07 2.55 -19.67
N SER A 275 4.99 1.80 -19.80
CA SER A 275 3.90 2.11 -20.74
C SER A 275 2.66 2.54 -19.97
N GLY A 276 2.06 3.64 -20.39
CA GLY A 276 0.90 4.25 -19.75
C GLY A 276 1.13 5.72 -19.44
N VAL A 277 0.46 6.25 -18.43
CA VAL A 277 0.63 7.65 -18.00
C VAL A 277 1.20 7.68 -16.59
N ASP A 278 2.51 7.73 -16.52
CA ASP A 278 3.22 7.60 -15.26
C ASP A 278 3.45 8.94 -14.56
N THR A 279 3.51 8.91 -13.24
CA THR A 279 3.89 10.06 -12.43
C THR A 279 5.14 9.72 -11.63
N VAL A 280 6.23 10.46 -11.86
CA VAL A 280 7.47 10.33 -11.10
C VAL A 280 7.67 11.54 -10.22
N SER A 281 7.86 11.32 -8.91
CA SER A 281 8.01 12.38 -7.91
C SER A 281 9.17 12.09 -6.97
N PHE A 282 10.16 12.97 -6.91
CA PHE A 282 11.30 12.83 -6.02
C PHE A 282 11.97 14.17 -5.72
N PRO A 283 12.70 14.33 -4.60
CA PRO A 283 13.53 15.50 -4.35
C PRO A 283 14.74 15.52 -5.25
N LEU A 284 15.29 16.71 -5.49
CA LEU A 284 16.55 16.81 -6.24
C LEU A 284 17.65 16.04 -5.50
N PRO A 285 18.33 15.10 -6.18
CA PRO A 285 19.35 14.27 -5.56
C PRO A 285 20.58 15.09 -5.14
N VAL A 286 21.30 14.58 -4.14
CA VAL A 286 22.57 15.17 -3.64
C VAL A 286 23.81 14.48 -4.21
N ASP A 287 23.64 13.43 -5.00
CA ASP A 287 24.70 12.70 -5.69
C ASP A 287 24.45 12.60 -7.19
N SER A 288 25.47 12.15 -7.94
CA SER A 288 25.43 12.00 -9.39
C SER A 288 25.01 10.60 -9.81
N GLY A 289 24.56 10.48 -11.06
CA GLY A 289 24.25 9.19 -11.68
C GLY A 289 22.76 8.81 -11.68
N PHE A 290 21.90 9.64 -11.13
CA PHE A 290 20.46 9.39 -11.19
C PHE A 290 19.93 9.22 -12.63
N VAL A 291 18.97 8.31 -12.80
CA VAL A 291 18.35 8.01 -14.09
C VAL A 291 16.84 8.00 -13.94
N VAL A 292 16.17 8.88 -14.66
CA VAL A 292 14.69 9.01 -14.59
C VAL A 292 14.14 9.00 -16.01
N LYS A 293 13.26 8.04 -16.31
CA LYS A 293 12.67 7.84 -17.62
C LYS A 293 11.17 7.66 -17.49
N GLY A 294 10.38 8.47 -18.21
CA GLY A 294 8.97 8.20 -18.43
C GLY A 294 8.77 6.97 -19.32
N ASN A 295 9.46 6.90 -20.43
CA ASN A 295 9.43 5.93 -21.51
C ASN A 295 8.27 6.15 -22.48
N GLY A 296 7.09 5.60 -22.30
CA GLY A 296 5.98 5.72 -23.25
C GLY A 296 4.70 6.21 -22.58
N GLY A 297 4.05 7.21 -23.15
CA GLY A 297 2.84 7.82 -22.63
C GLY A 297 2.96 9.33 -22.47
N GLN A 298 2.01 9.92 -21.76
CA GLN A 298 2.05 11.34 -21.38
C GLN A 298 2.46 11.48 -19.91
N ASP A 299 3.72 11.16 -19.65
CA ASP A 299 4.22 11.05 -18.29
C ASP A 299 4.45 12.40 -17.62
N ARG A 300 4.34 12.39 -16.29
CA ARG A 300 4.46 13.56 -15.43
C ARG A 300 5.71 13.46 -14.57
N LEU A 301 6.46 14.55 -14.52
CA LEU A 301 7.61 14.69 -13.64
C LEU A 301 7.36 15.79 -12.62
N ARG A 302 7.44 15.48 -11.34
CA ARG A 302 7.36 16.41 -10.23
C ARG A 302 8.66 16.42 -9.45
N LEU A 303 9.43 17.48 -9.57
CA LEU A 303 10.65 17.66 -8.80
C LEU A 303 10.34 18.41 -7.51
N LEU A 304 10.61 17.76 -6.40
CA LEU A 304 10.43 18.34 -5.08
C LEU A 304 11.58 19.29 -4.72
N PRO A 305 11.38 20.29 -3.85
CA PRO A 305 12.42 21.23 -3.48
C PRO A 305 13.55 20.56 -2.69
N VAL A 306 14.75 21.13 -2.76
CA VAL A 306 15.85 20.71 -1.90
C VAL A 306 15.52 20.95 -0.42
N PRO A 307 15.95 20.08 0.50
CA PRO A 307 15.57 20.16 1.91
C PRO A 307 16.10 21.39 2.64
N ASN A 308 17.24 21.92 2.19
CA ASN A 308 17.84 23.11 2.80
C ASN A 308 17.47 24.37 2.00
N PRO A 309 16.59 25.24 2.50
CA PRO A 309 16.17 26.45 1.80
C PRO A 309 17.29 27.49 1.63
N ALA A 310 18.40 27.37 2.33
CA ALA A 310 19.58 28.21 2.14
C ALA A 310 20.36 27.83 0.88
N LEU A 311 20.26 26.59 0.43
CA LEU A 311 20.82 26.16 -0.85
C LEU A 311 19.91 26.66 -1.98
N LYS A 312 20.51 27.29 -2.97
CA LYS A 312 19.81 27.75 -4.19
C LYS A 312 20.47 27.12 -5.41
N PRO A 313 20.34 25.82 -5.59
CA PRO A 313 20.99 25.14 -6.71
C PRO A 313 20.48 25.63 -8.05
N THR A 314 21.29 25.52 -9.07
CA THR A 314 20.89 25.72 -10.45
C THR A 314 20.62 24.37 -11.10
N LEU A 315 19.35 24.06 -11.33
CA LEU A 315 18.93 22.88 -12.09
C LEU A 315 18.98 23.20 -13.59
N ARG A 316 19.71 22.38 -14.34
CA ARG A 316 19.67 22.37 -15.80
C ARG A 316 19.13 21.04 -16.29
N LEU A 317 17.84 20.98 -16.56
CA LEU A 317 17.17 19.80 -17.10
C LEU A 317 17.17 19.87 -18.62
N ASP A 318 17.74 18.85 -19.26
CA ASP A 318 17.74 18.71 -20.73
C ASP A 318 17.29 17.29 -21.09
N GLN A 319 16.10 17.16 -21.68
CA GLN A 319 15.51 15.86 -22.01
C GLN A 319 16.28 15.10 -23.11
N ARG A 320 17.17 15.74 -23.84
CA ARG A 320 18.00 15.09 -24.86
C ARG A 320 19.42 14.79 -24.40
N LYS A 321 19.87 15.42 -23.31
CA LYS A 321 21.24 15.37 -22.82
C LYS A 321 21.27 14.97 -21.35
N ARG A 322 22.44 15.07 -20.73
CA ARG A 322 22.57 14.96 -19.27
C ARG A 322 21.95 16.14 -18.57
N THR A 323 21.15 15.85 -17.57
CA THR A 323 20.66 16.84 -16.59
C THR A 323 21.79 17.16 -15.62
N THR A 324 22.00 18.44 -15.33
CA THR A 324 23.04 18.89 -14.39
C THR A 324 22.42 19.72 -13.28
N ILE A 325 22.84 19.48 -12.04
CA ILE A 325 22.51 20.28 -10.86
C ILE A 325 23.83 20.90 -10.36
N ARG A 326 23.88 22.24 -10.31
CA ARG A 326 25.07 22.99 -9.90
C ARG A 326 24.79 23.76 -8.63
N ASP A 327 25.86 24.22 -7.98
CA ASP A 327 25.83 25.05 -6.77
C ASP A 327 25.31 24.32 -5.52
N LEU A 328 25.29 22.99 -5.53
CA LEU A 328 25.28 22.16 -4.34
C LEU A 328 26.74 21.95 -3.93
N GLN A 329 27.37 23.00 -3.37
CA GLN A 329 28.81 22.99 -3.03
C GLN A 329 29.28 21.68 -2.35
N PRO A 330 30.42 21.08 -2.77
CA PRO A 330 31.39 21.54 -3.79
C PRO A 330 31.19 20.95 -5.19
N TYR A 331 30.11 20.19 -5.49
CA TYR A 331 30.01 19.37 -6.68
C TYR A 331 28.90 19.82 -7.65
N THR A 332 29.14 19.54 -8.94
CA THR A 332 28.09 19.51 -9.97
C THR A 332 27.57 18.09 -10.04
N LEU A 333 26.27 17.88 -9.85
CA LEU A 333 25.65 16.58 -9.98
C LEU A 333 25.14 16.38 -11.40
N GLU A 334 25.25 15.18 -11.91
CA GLU A 334 24.83 14.84 -13.26
C GLU A 334 23.97 13.58 -13.27
N GLY A 335 22.91 13.60 -14.06
CA GLY A 335 22.01 12.47 -14.24
C GLY A 335 21.31 12.52 -15.60
N LYS A 336 20.31 11.67 -15.78
CA LYS A 336 19.52 11.62 -17.01
C LYS A 336 18.03 11.62 -16.69
N ILE A 337 17.31 12.60 -17.24
CA ILE A 337 15.83 12.70 -17.15
C ILE A 337 15.30 12.80 -18.59
N THR A 338 14.43 11.90 -19.00
CA THR A 338 13.90 11.83 -20.36
C THR A 338 12.46 11.27 -20.38
N GLY A 339 11.70 11.60 -21.43
CA GLY A 339 10.41 10.98 -21.73
C GLY A 339 9.24 11.54 -20.91
N PHE A 340 9.27 12.81 -20.52
CA PHE A 340 8.18 13.45 -19.77
C PHE A 340 7.51 14.56 -20.57
N SER A 341 6.20 14.58 -20.58
CA SER A 341 5.38 15.58 -21.26
C SER A 341 4.80 16.67 -20.34
N ASP A 342 4.61 16.37 -19.05
CA ASP A 342 4.20 17.33 -18.03
C ASP A 342 5.28 17.44 -16.95
N ILE A 343 5.88 18.62 -16.83
CA ILE A 343 7.03 18.84 -15.95
C ILE A 343 6.77 19.99 -14.98
N GLN A 344 6.80 19.69 -13.68
CA GLN A 344 6.74 20.68 -12.61
C GLN A 344 8.14 20.93 -12.05
N LEU A 345 8.63 22.14 -12.19
CA LEU A 345 9.95 22.55 -11.73
C LEU A 345 9.92 22.89 -10.24
N PRO A 346 10.98 22.56 -9.48
CA PRO A 346 11.00 22.65 -8.02
C PRO A 346 11.06 24.10 -7.50
N ALA A 347 10.68 24.28 -6.24
CA ALA A 347 10.95 25.49 -5.49
C ALA A 347 12.45 25.63 -5.14
N ASN A 348 12.86 26.81 -4.70
CA ASN A 348 14.23 27.12 -4.22
C ASN A 348 15.37 26.87 -5.24
N THR A 349 15.04 26.83 -6.54
CA THR A 349 15.98 26.43 -7.58
C THR A 349 15.86 27.37 -8.78
N LEU A 350 16.99 27.92 -9.23
CA LEU A 350 17.06 28.54 -10.54
C LEU A 350 17.01 27.43 -11.61
N SER A 351 15.87 27.24 -12.24
CA SER A 351 15.69 26.16 -13.19
C SER A 351 15.90 26.61 -14.63
N ILE A 352 16.66 25.83 -15.37
CA ILE A 352 16.81 25.94 -16.82
C ILE A 352 16.30 24.64 -17.43
N PHE A 353 15.16 24.72 -18.08
CA PHE A 353 14.56 23.58 -18.76
C PHE A 353 14.80 23.64 -20.25
N LYS A 354 15.12 22.51 -20.85
CA LYS A 354 15.21 22.34 -22.31
C LYS A 354 14.44 21.09 -22.71
N GLY A 355 13.38 21.27 -23.43
CA GLY A 355 12.48 20.25 -23.94
C GLY A 355 13.09 19.32 -24.98
N SER A 356 12.27 18.47 -25.52
CA SER A 356 12.53 17.49 -26.56
C SER A 356 12.14 18.02 -27.97
N ASN A 357 11.58 17.18 -28.80
CA ASN A 357 10.87 17.54 -30.03
C ASN A 357 9.37 17.26 -29.92
N ASP A 358 8.94 16.72 -28.78
CA ASP A 358 7.55 16.39 -28.50
C ASP A 358 6.88 17.59 -27.83
N SER A 359 5.58 17.55 -27.69
CA SER A 359 4.84 18.61 -27.02
C SER A 359 4.91 18.43 -25.50
N GLU A 360 5.35 19.47 -24.79
CA GLU A 360 5.52 19.46 -23.35
C GLU A 360 4.67 20.54 -22.69
N VAL A 361 4.22 20.24 -21.45
CA VAL A 361 3.65 21.21 -20.51
C VAL A 361 4.64 21.46 -19.39
N ILE A 362 5.20 22.65 -19.33
CA ILE A 362 6.23 22.99 -18.35
C ILE A 362 5.70 24.08 -17.42
N THR A 363 5.67 23.80 -16.13
CA THR A 363 5.21 24.73 -15.11
C THR A 363 6.33 25.04 -14.11
N ALA A 364 6.66 26.33 -14.00
CA ALA A 364 7.59 26.81 -12.98
C ALA A 364 6.91 26.93 -11.61
N HIS A 365 7.70 26.79 -10.54
CA HIS A 365 7.22 27.21 -9.21
C HIS A 365 6.93 28.71 -9.20
N PRO A 366 5.83 29.20 -8.60
CA PRO A 366 5.41 30.59 -8.71
C PRO A 366 6.43 31.65 -8.29
N ASP A 367 7.32 31.32 -7.38
CA ASP A 367 8.21 32.29 -6.72
C ASP A 367 9.68 32.25 -7.20
N PHE A 368 10.01 31.37 -8.17
CA PHE A 368 11.39 31.19 -8.60
C PHE A 368 11.57 31.37 -10.10
N ARG A 369 12.52 32.23 -10.46
CA ARG A 369 12.87 32.53 -11.83
C ARG A 369 13.24 31.27 -12.65
N VAL A 370 12.76 31.19 -13.88
CA VAL A 370 12.99 30.07 -14.78
C VAL A 370 13.46 30.52 -16.17
N LYS A 371 14.19 29.63 -16.84
CA LYS A 371 14.44 29.71 -18.29
C LYS A 371 13.94 28.44 -18.94
N ILE A 372 12.91 28.55 -19.77
CA ILE A 372 12.30 27.41 -20.47
C ILE A 372 12.59 27.56 -21.98
N TYR A 373 13.06 26.48 -22.59
CA TYR A 373 13.30 26.34 -24.02
C TYR A 373 12.55 25.09 -24.49
N GLY A 374 11.40 25.26 -25.15
CA GLY A 374 10.56 24.17 -25.66
C GLY A 374 11.31 23.34 -26.73
N ARG A 375 11.96 24.00 -27.67
CA ARG A 375 12.68 23.44 -28.82
C ARG A 375 11.79 23.05 -29.98
N GLY A 376 11.00 22.01 -29.87
CA GLY A 376 10.08 21.57 -30.92
C GLY A 376 8.90 20.83 -30.34
N GLY A 377 7.83 20.74 -31.10
CA GLY A 377 6.52 20.31 -30.59
C GLY A 377 5.60 21.49 -30.37
N ALA A 378 4.44 21.26 -29.82
CA ALA A 378 3.51 22.32 -29.42
C ALA A 378 3.55 22.45 -27.89
N ASP A 379 4.33 23.40 -27.39
CA ASP A 379 4.67 23.49 -25.98
C ASP A 379 3.77 24.47 -25.22
N VAL A 380 3.46 24.16 -23.98
CA VAL A 380 2.80 25.06 -23.03
C VAL A 380 3.75 25.39 -21.90
N MET A 381 4.23 26.62 -21.85
CA MET A 381 5.18 27.08 -20.85
C MET A 381 4.52 28.07 -19.91
N THR A 382 4.64 27.80 -18.62
CA THR A 382 4.15 28.69 -17.57
C THR A 382 5.32 29.13 -16.67
N GLY A 383 5.60 30.42 -16.66
CA GLY A 383 6.61 31.07 -15.84
C GLY A 383 6.19 31.24 -14.38
N SER A 384 6.95 32.07 -13.68
CA SER A 384 6.80 32.38 -12.25
C SER A 384 6.21 33.78 -12.03
N ARG A 385 6.40 34.35 -10.84
CA ARG A 385 6.17 35.78 -10.55
C ARG A 385 7.44 36.62 -10.71
N GLN A 386 8.56 35.99 -11.07
CA GLN A 386 9.87 36.63 -11.26
C GLN A 386 10.16 36.81 -12.77
N PRO A 387 11.09 37.68 -13.14
CA PRO A 387 11.48 37.84 -14.55
C PRO A 387 11.99 36.53 -15.17
N ASP A 388 11.24 35.98 -16.11
CA ASP A 388 11.49 34.70 -16.74
C ASP A 388 11.93 34.83 -18.20
N ARG A 389 12.47 33.75 -18.76
CA ARG A 389 12.69 33.63 -20.17
C ARG A 389 12.01 32.35 -20.70
N LEU A 390 11.05 32.53 -21.59
CA LEU A 390 10.28 31.47 -22.22
C LEU A 390 10.53 31.52 -23.73
N ASP A 391 11.02 30.44 -24.32
CA ASP A 391 11.35 30.34 -25.73
C ASP A 391 10.74 29.04 -26.29
N GLY A 392 9.66 29.14 -27.05
CA GLY A 392 8.92 27.98 -27.54
C GLY A 392 9.76 27.15 -28.54
N GLY A 393 10.36 27.82 -29.49
CA GLY A 393 11.18 27.13 -30.49
C GLY A 393 10.41 26.89 -31.79
N ARG A 394 10.28 25.64 -32.20
CA ARG A 394 9.53 25.24 -33.40
C ARG A 394 8.22 24.57 -33.00
N GLY A 395 7.12 25.01 -33.55
CA GLY A 395 5.80 24.43 -33.30
C GLY A 395 4.79 25.54 -32.96
N PHE A 396 3.62 25.13 -32.49
CA PHE A 396 2.62 26.07 -32.02
C PHE A 396 2.66 26.21 -30.52
N ASP A 397 3.35 27.21 -30.01
CA ASP A 397 3.70 27.30 -28.59
C ASP A 397 2.86 28.33 -27.85
N ILE A 398 2.63 28.09 -26.57
CA ILE A 398 1.94 28.98 -25.65
C ILE A 398 2.86 29.35 -24.50
N ALA A 399 3.15 30.64 -24.33
CA ALA A 399 3.95 31.15 -23.22
C ALA A 399 3.09 32.06 -22.30
N ARG A 400 3.12 31.74 -21.00
CA ARG A 400 2.46 32.50 -19.94
C ARG A 400 3.50 32.92 -18.90
N GLY A 401 3.86 34.22 -18.91
CA GLY A 401 4.87 34.75 -17.98
C GLY A 401 4.38 34.76 -16.54
N ARG A 402 3.13 35.08 -16.29
CA ARG A 402 2.47 35.36 -15.01
C ARG A 402 2.79 36.73 -14.46
N GLY A 403 3.91 36.97 -13.86
CA GLY A 403 4.31 38.24 -13.28
C GLY A 403 5.83 38.46 -13.42
N GLY A 404 6.27 39.70 -13.30
CA GLY A 404 7.65 40.08 -13.58
C GLY A 404 7.82 40.66 -14.97
N ASN A 405 9.06 41.05 -15.33
CA ASN A 405 9.41 41.47 -16.67
C ASN A 405 9.91 40.26 -17.47
N ASP A 406 9.00 39.57 -18.13
CA ASP A 406 9.27 38.30 -18.78
C ASP A 406 9.70 38.53 -20.24
N THR A 407 10.50 37.62 -20.76
CA THR A 407 10.90 37.56 -22.14
C THR A 407 10.33 36.31 -22.81
N CYS A 408 9.36 36.45 -23.68
CA CYS A 408 8.78 35.38 -24.45
C CYS A 408 9.21 35.47 -25.93
N LYS A 409 9.75 34.36 -26.45
CA LYS A 409 10.18 34.24 -27.84
C LYS A 409 9.55 33.02 -28.48
N ALA A 410 9.46 33.02 -29.82
CA ALA A 410 9.01 31.89 -30.62
C ALA A 410 7.79 31.18 -29.98
N ALA A 411 6.76 31.95 -29.66
CA ALA A 411 5.49 31.44 -29.15
C ALA A 411 4.34 32.21 -29.82
N GLU A 412 3.36 31.50 -30.34
CA GLU A 412 2.22 32.08 -31.09
C GLU A 412 1.19 32.68 -30.17
N LYS A 413 1.05 32.12 -28.95
CA LYS A 413 0.21 32.72 -27.89
C LYS A 413 1.07 33.16 -26.71
N ARG A 414 1.00 34.39 -26.32
CA ARG A 414 1.75 34.97 -25.19
C ARG A 414 0.82 35.69 -24.25
N SER A 415 1.03 35.55 -22.94
CA SER A 415 0.37 36.35 -21.93
C SER A 415 1.31 36.75 -20.81
N SER A 416 1.19 37.98 -20.31
CA SER A 416 2.07 38.51 -19.26
C SER A 416 3.56 38.39 -19.61
N CYS A 417 3.95 38.76 -20.85
CA CYS A 417 5.34 38.76 -21.31
C CYS A 417 5.80 40.22 -21.55
#